data_9a8d426b310e51c6c84da6dd0c8e5311
#
_entry.id   9a8d426b310e51c6c84da6dd0c8e5311
#
_cell.length_a   1.000
_cell.length_b   1.000
_cell.length_c   1.000
_cell.angle_alpha   90.00
_cell.angle_beta   90.00
_cell.angle_gamma   90.00
#
_symmetry.space_group_name_H-M   'P 1'
#
loop_
_entity.id
_entity.type
_entity.pdbx_description
1 polymer ?
#
loop_
_entity_poly.entity_id
_entity_poly.type
_entity_poly.pdbx_seq_one_letter_code
_entity_poly.pdbx_strand_id
1 'polypeptide(L)'
;MSQLPAIGITAVHRVFADGEHNAFTDLTVFGGRYYLCFRSCPEGHMLFTTSRIRVLVSDDGISDWTQVFEFQVPERDGRDPHLLGFDGKLFVYSGTWLVAGEDRPRDLNDHLGFGAWTDDGSTWHGPQMLEGTYGHYIWRAAAHGDTAYMCGRRRRAFAPLPADGEDRRYL
;
A
#
# COMPACT_ATOMS: atom_id res chain seq x y z
N MET A 1 24.74 23.96 19.84
CA MET A 1 24.25 22.86 19.00
C MET A 1 23.58 21.86 19.92
N SER A 2 22.26 21.65 19.81
CA SER A 2 21.58 20.61 20.59
C SER A 2 22.05 19.24 20.10
N GLN A 3 22.57 18.41 21.00
CA GLN A 3 22.85 17.01 20.67
C GLN A 3 21.54 16.30 20.33
N LEU A 4 21.51 15.58 19.21
CA LEU A 4 20.40 14.69 18.89
C LEU A 4 20.29 13.62 20.00
N PRO A 5 19.06 13.24 20.39
CA PRO A 5 18.87 12.18 21.37
C PRO A 5 19.48 10.86 20.83
N ALA A 6 20.12 10.10 21.71
CA ALA A 6 20.62 8.78 21.36
C ALA A 6 19.44 7.83 21.15
N ILE A 7 19.41 7.16 20.00
CA ILE A 7 18.42 6.14 19.67
C ILE A 7 19.10 4.78 19.83
N GLY A 8 18.51 3.89 20.64
CA GLY A 8 18.97 2.53 20.83
C GLY A 8 17.87 1.53 20.44
N ILE A 9 18.27 0.42 19.79
CA ILE A 9 17.38 -0.72 19.55
C ILE A 9 17.44 -1.62 20.77
N THR A 10 16.29 -1.81 21.43
CA THR A 10 16.19 -2.63 22.65
C THR A 10 15.78 -4.07 22.36
N ALA A 11 15.02 -4.30 21.27
CA ALA A 11 14.59 -5.61 20.85
C ALA A 11 14.28 -5.64 19.34
N VAL A 12 14.35 -6.84 18.74
CA VAL A 12 13.92 -7.12 17.37
C VAL A 12 13.07 -8.37 17.41
N HIS A 13 11.84 -8.27 16.88
CA HIS A 13 10.88 -9.37 16.82
C HIS A 13 10.55 -9.71 15.38
N ARG A 14 10.51 -11.00 15.05
CA ARG A 14 9.99 -11.47 13.77
C ARG A 14 8.49 -11.67 13.91
N VAL A 15 7.69 -10.84 13.25
CA VAL A 15 6.23 -10.86 13.34
C VAL A 15 5.56 -11.78 12.31
N PHE A 16 6.24 -12.06 11.20
CA PHE A 16 5.71 -12.91 10.14
C PHE A 16 6.83 -13.60 9.34
N ALA A 17 6.60 -14.83 8.92
CA ALA A 17 7.44 -15.57 7.96
C ALA A 17 6.66 -16.77 7.43
N ASP A 18 6.53 -16.90 6.13
CA ASP A 18 5.86 -18.03 5.44
C ASP A 18 6.71 -18.67 4.35
N GLY A 19 7.95 -18.21 4.18
CA GLY A 19 8.86 -18.69 3.13
C GLY A 19 8.73 -17.93 1.82
N GLU A 20 7.73 -17.05 1.69
CA GLU A 20 7.57 -16.17 0.52
C GLU A 20 8.42 -14.89 0.65
N HIS A 21 8.48 -14.11 -0.41
CA HIS A 21 9.07 -12.79 -0.37
C HIS A 21 8.09 -11.78 0.27
N ASN A 22 8.37 -11.41 1.50
CA ASN A 22 7.61 -10.43 2.28
C ASN A 22 8.38 -9.11 2.36
N ALA A 23 7.81 -8.02 1.87
CA ALA A 23 8.49 -6.73 1.75
C ALA A 23 7.53 -5.55 1.75
N PHE A 24 8.09 -4.34 1.80
CA PHE A 24 7.33 -3.08 1.72
C PHE A 24 6.31 -2.96 2.84
N THR A 25 6.82 -2.84 4.05
CA THR A 25 5.97 -2.81 5.26
C THR A 25 5.54 -1.40 5.64
N ASP A 26 4.34 -1.28 6.19
CA ASP A 26 3.90 -0.09 6.93
C ASP A 26 3.15 -0.50 8.20
N LEU A 27 3.22 0.35 9.23
CA LEU A 27 2.68 0.10 10.56
C LEU A 27 1.90 1.31 11.04
N THR A 28 0.72 1.08 11.61
CA THR A 28 -0.09 2.14 12.24
C THR A 28 -0.83 1.63 13.45
N VAL A 29 -1.40 2.54 14.23
CA VAL A 29 -2.32 2.24 15.32
C VAL A 29 -3.72 2.72 14.94
N PHE A 30 -4.71 1.84 15.10
CA PHE A 30 -6.12 2.17 14.89
C PHE A 30 -6.99 1.44 15.93
N GLY A 31 -7.93 2.15 16.55
CA GLY A 31 -8.78 1.59 17.61
C GLY A 31 -8.02 0.98 18.80
N GLY A 32 -6.82 1.49 19.08
CA GLY A 32 -5.95 0.98 20.17
C GLY A 32 -5.18 -0.30 19.82
N ARG A 33 -5.27 -0.80 18.59
CA ARG A 33 -4.57 -1.99 18.09
C ARG A 33 -3.52 -1.61 17.05
N TYR A 34 -2.51 -2.45 16.86
CA TYR A 34 -1.44 -2.27 15.88
C TYR A 34 -1.76 -3.01 14.60
N TYR A 35 -1.69 -2.32 13.47
CA TYR A 35 -1.92 -2.89 12.14
C TYR A 35 -0.65 -2.79 11.31
N LEU A 36 -0.24 -3.91 10.76
CA LEU A 36 0.92 -4.05 9.88
C LEU A 36 0.45 -4.47 8.49
N CYS A 37 0.84 -3.77 7.45
CA CYS A 37 0.64 -4.24 6.09
C CYS A 37 1.95 -4.51 5.38
N PHE A 38 1.94 -5.42 4.42
CA PHE A 38 3.08 -5.74 3.56
C PHE A 38 2.65 -6.44 2.27
N ARG A 39 3.54 -6.42 1.29
CA ARG A 39 3.42 -7.27 0.11
C ARG A 39 3.98 -8.64 0.39
N SER A 40 3.28 -9.69 -0.02
CA SER A 40 3.74 -11.09 -0.05
C SER A 40 3.67 -11.61 -1.49
N CYS A 41 4.69 -12.37 -1.92
CA CYS A 41 4.75 -12.91 -3.27
C CYS A 41 5.57 -14.20 -3.31
N PRO A 42 4.98 -15.33 -3.76
CA PRO A 42 5.68 -16.62 -3.83
C PRO A 42 6.92 -16.59 -4.72
N GLU A 43 6.86 -15.89 -5.86
CA GLU A 43 7.93 -15.87 -6.86
C GLU A 43 9.04 -14.85 -6.55
N GLY A 44 8.85 -13.95 -5.57
CA GLY A 44 9.90 -13.05 -5.14
C GLY A 44 9.63 -11.56 -5.37
N HIS A 45 10.74 -10.80 -5.55
CA HIS A 45 10.72 -9.34 -5.56
C HIS A 45 10.19 -8.72 -6.87
N MET A 46 10.36 -9.40 -7.99
CA MET A 46 10.02 -8.84 -9.29
C MET A 46 8.50 -8.69 -9.48
N LEU A 47 8.05 -8.36 -10.69
CA LEU A 47 6.64 -8.11 -10.98
C LEU A 47 5.91 -9.42 -11.24
N PHE A 48 4.97 -9.76 -10.39
CA PHE A 48 4.18 -10.98 -10.48
C PHE A 48 2.71 -10.71 -10.16
N THR A 49 1.82 -11.32 -10.92
CA THR A 49 0.36 -11.21 -10.69
C THR A 49 -0.10 -11.93 -9.43
N THR A 50 0.74 -12.78 -8.86
CA THR A 50 0.49 -13.53 -7.62
C THR A 50 0.81 -12.74 -6.35
N SER A 51 1.30 -11.51 -6.50
CA SER A 51 1.54 -10.62 -5.35
C SER A 51 0.24 -10.31 -4.62
N ARG A 52 0.31 -10.26 -3.30
CA ARG A 52 -0.80 -9.99 -2.39
C ARG A 52 -0.41 -8.90 -1.42
N ILE A 53 -1.38 -8.09 -1.06
CA ILE A 53 -1.26 -7.17 0.07
C ILE A 53 -1.93 -7.83 1.26
N ARG A 54 -1.18 -8.02 2.33
CA ARG A 54 -1.67 -8.59 3.60
C ARG A 54 -1.73 -7.54 4.68
N VAL A 55 -2.73 -7.66 5.55
CA VAL A 55 -2.87 -6.84 6.75
C VAL A 55 -2.95 -7.76 7.96
N LEU A 56 -2.04 -7.56 8.90
CA LEU A 56 -2.03 -8.22 10.19
C LEU A 56 -2.43 -7.25 11.28
N VAL A 57 -2.93 -7.77 12.39
CA VAL A 57 -3.25 -7.02 13.59
C VAL A 57 -2.66 -7.68 14.83
N SER A 58 -2.27 -6.86 15.81
CA SER A 58 -1.83 -7.28 17.14
C SER A 58 -2.35 -6.29 18.19
N ASP A 59 -2.63 -6.76 19.39
CA ASP A 59 -3.08 -5.91 20.49
C ASP A 59 -1.90 -5.18 21.17
N ASP A 60 -0.70 -5.74 21.15
CA ASP A 60 0.48 -5.19 21.83
C ASP A 60 1.57 -4.70 20.86
N GLY A 61 1.45 -5.00 19.54
CA GLY A 61 2.44 -4.66 18.52
C GLY A 61 3.71 -5.52 18.59
N ILE A 62 3.76 -6.54 19.42
CA ILE A 62 4.92 -7.40 19.68
C ILE A 62 4.62 -8.85 19.33
N SER A 63 3.49 -9.37 19.83
CA SER A 63 3.11 -10.79 19.74
C SER A 63 1.74 -10.96 19.09
N ASP A 64 1.35 -12.23 18.88
CA ASP A 64 0.01 -12.66 18.46
C ASP A 64 -0.54 -11.94 17.23
N TRP A 65 0.32 -11.72 16.24
CA TRP A 65 -0.05 -11.13 14.98
C TRP A 65 -0.97 -12.07 14.19
N THR A 66 -2.18 -11.61 13.88
CA THR A 66 -3.20 -12.36 13.14
C THR A 66 -3.53 -11.65 11.83
N GLN A 67 -3.60 -12.39 10.73
CA GLN A 67 -4.06 -11.84 9.46
C GLN A 67 -5.55 -11.55 9.51
N VAL A 68 -5.93 -10.31 9.21
CA VAL A 68 -7.33 -9.84 9.20
C VAL A 68 -7.83 -9.47 7.81
N PHE A 69 -6.92 -9.24 6.86
CA PHE A 69 -7.29 -8.93 5.49
C PHE A 69 -6.18 -9.30 4.51
N GLU A 70 -6.58 -9.60 3.29
CA GLU A 70 -5.69 -9.82 2.15
C GLU A 70 -6.41 -9.42 0.86
N PHE A 71 -5.69 -8.82 -0.07
CA PHE A 71 -6.21 -8.61 -1.41
C PHE A 71 -5.14 -8.76 -2.49
N GLN A 72 -5.61 -9.08 -3.67
CA GLN A 72 -4.85 -9.18 -4.91
C GLN A 72 -5.60 -8.41 -5.98
N VAL A 73 -4.87 -7.80 -6.90
CA VAL A 73 -5.46 -7.09 -8.04
C VAL A 73 -5.19 -7.90 -9.31
N PRO A 74 -6.22 -8.36 -10.03
CA PRO A 74 -6.04 -9.15 -11.24
C PRO A 74 -5.10 -8.47 -12.25
N GLU A 75 -4.23 -9.24 -12.87
CA GLU A 75 -3.24 -8.82 -13.86
C GLU A 75 -2.19 -7.81 -13.36
N ARG A 76 -2.17 -7.51 -12.06
CA ARG A 76 -1.30 -6.50 -11.49
C ARG A 76 -0.44 -7.05 -10.36
N ASP A 77 0.73 -6.45 -10.20
CA ASP A 77 1.58 -6.61 -9.02
C ASP A 77 1.31 -5.46 -8.06
N GLY A 78 0.72 -5.76 -6.89
CA GLY A 78 0.54 -4.80 -5.80
C GLY A 78 1.85 -4.58 -5.06
N ARG A 79 2.21 -3.31 -4.80
CA ARG A 79 3.47 -2.94 -4.14
C ARG A 79 3.32 -1.77 -3.20
N ASP A 80 4.29 -1.67 -2.29
CA ASP A 80 4.42 -0.55 -1.36
C ASP A 80 3.08 -0.21 -0.68
N PRO A 81 2.44 -1.19 0.00
CA PRO A 81 1.20 -0.91 0.71
C PRO A 81 1.46 0.04 1.87
N HIS A 82 0.48 0.89 2.12
CA HIS A 82 0.49 1.79 3.25
C HIS A 82 -0.86 1.80 3.95
N LEU A 83 -0.83 2.18 5.22
CA LEU A 83 -1.99 2.34 6.09
C LEU A 83 -2.26 3.81 6.37
N LEU A 84 -3.53 4.17 6.50
CA LEU A 84 -3.96 5.51 6.89
C LEU A 84 -5.19 5.43 7.80
N GLY A 85 -5.07 5.89 9.03
CA GLY A 85 -6.22 6.20 9.88
C GLY A 85 -6.77 7.57 9.53
N PHE A 86 -8.02 7.65 9.07
CA PHE A 86 -8.65 8.90 8.68
C PHE A 86 -10.17 8.79 8.75
N ASP A 87 -10.85 9.83 9.24
CA ASP A 87 -12.30 9.93 9.34
C ASP A 87 -12.96 8.69 9.96
N GLY A 88 -12.41 8.23 11.10
CA GLY A 88 -12.90 7.07 11.84
C GLY A 88 -12.69 5.72 11.14
N LYS A 89 -11.93 5.67 10.05
CA LYS A 89 -11.65 4.47 9.27
C LYS A 89 -10.16 4.17 9.18
N LEU A 90 -9.83 2.91 9.01
CA LEU A 90 -8.51 2.47 8.62
C LEU A 90 -8.51 2.09 7.14
N PHE A 91 -7.68 2.73 6.37
CA PHE A 91 -7.45 2.45 4.96
C PHE A 91 -6.15 1.66 4.80
N VAL A 92 -6.14 0.69 3.89
CA VAL A 92 -4.94 0.11 3.29
C VAL A 92 -4.97 0.39 1.79
N TYR A 93 -3.87 0.86 1.23
CA TYR A 93 -3.77 1.15 -0.19
C TYR A 93 -2.38 0.76 -0.73
N SER A 94 -2.32 0.51 -2.03
CA SER A 94 -1.13 0.03 -2.71
C SER A 94 -1.05 0.63 -4.11
N GLY A 95 0.13 1.03 -4.52
CA GLY A 95 0.43 1.24 -5.93
C GLY A 95 0.51 -0.11 -6.63
N THR A 96 0.09 -0.16 -7.89
CA THR A 96 0.15 -1.38 -8.68
C THR A 96 0.81 -1.18 -10.03
N TRP A 97 1.48 -2.22 -10.52
CA TRP A 97 2.04 -2.31 -11.85
C TRP A 97 1.24 -3.30 -12.68
N LEU A 98 0.85 -2.94 -13.89
CA LEU A 98 0.33 -3.91 -14.84
C LEU A 98 1.45 -4.90 -15.19
N VAL A 99 1.20 -6.18 -15.03
CA VAL A 99 2.13 -7.24 -15.41
C VAL A 99 1.87 -7.56 -16.87
N ALA A 100 2.71 -7.02 -17.74
CA ALA A 100 2.62 -7.27 -19.18
C ALA A 100 2.96 -8.72 -19.49
N GLY A 101 2.27 -9.33 -20.45
CA GLY A 101 2.69 -10.59 -21.06
C GLY A 101 4.02 -10.42 -21.83
N GLU A 102 4.63 -11.52 -22.27
CA GLU A 102 5.91 -11.52 -22.96
C GLU A 102 5.92 -10.63 -24.22
N ASP A 103 4.77 -10.49 -24.87
CA ASP A 103 4.62 -9.70 -26.11
C ASP A 103 4.26 -8.22 -25.88
N ARG A 104 4.05 -7.79 -24.64
CA ARG A 104 3.65 -6.42 -24.32
C ARG A 104 4.77 -5.68 -23.59
N PRO A 105 5.32 -4.61 -24.16
CA PRO A 105 6.29 -3.78 -23.45
C PRO A 105 5.68 -3.23 -22.16
N ARG A 106 6.47 -3.21 -21.10
CA ARG A 106 6.09 -2.60 -19.83
C ARG A 106 5.84 -1.11 -20.02
N ASP A 107 4.62 -0.67 -19.79
CA ASP A 107 4.27 0.74 -19.79
C ASP A 107 4.22 1.28 -18.36
N LEU A 108 5.07 2.26 -18.08
CA LEU A 108 5.14 2.90 -16.78
C LEU A 108 3.97 3.87 -16.52
N ASN A 109 3.16 4.17 -17.54
CA ASN A 109 1.91 4.91 -17.39
C ASN A 109 0.76 4.05 -16.86
N ASP A 110 0.89 2.73 -16.91
CA ASP A 110 -0.13 1.79 -16.43
C ASP A 110 -0.13 1.61 -14.89
N HIS A 111 0.43 2.57 -14.15
CA HIS A 111 0.28 2.59 -12.69
C HIS A 111 -1.15 2.95 -12.30
N LEU A 112 -1.69 2.20 -11.36
CA LEU A 112 -2.97 2.49 -10.71
C LEU A 112 -2.83 2.22 -9.21
N GLY A 113 -3.50 3.02 -8.40
CA GLY A 113 -3.70 2.75 -6.97
C GLY A 113 -4.93 1.90 -6.74
N PHE A 114 -4.85 1.01 -5.76
CA PHE A 114 -5.98 0.25 -5.24
C PHE A 114 -5.98 0.34 -3.72
N GLY A 115 -7.16 0.32 -3.12
CA GLY A 115 -7.28 0.38 -1.67
C GLY A 115 -8.54 -0.31 -1.16
N ALA A 116 -8.52 -0.60 0.13
CA ALA A 116 -9.63 -1.11 0.91
C ALA A 116 -9.70 -0.36 2.23
N TRP A 117 -10.82 -0.47 2.93
CA TRP A 117 -11.00 0.22 4.20
C TRP A 117 -11.86 -0.60 5.17
N THR A 118 -11.76 -0.24 6.44
CA THR A 118 -12.57 -0.79 7.54
C THR A 118 -12.87 0.30 8.55
N ASP A 119 -14.00 0.22 9.23
CA ASP A 119 -14.37 1.08 10.36
C ASP A 119 -14.24 0.38 11.72
N ASP A 120 -14.22 -0.96 11.73
CA ASP A 120 -14.14 -1.80 12.92
C ASP A 120 -12.81 -2.58 13.06
N GLY A 121 -11.94 -2.51 12.03
CA GLY A 121 -10.66 -3.23 11.98
C GLY A 121 -10.76 -4.71 11.65
N SER A 122 -11.95 -5.23 11.37
CA SER A 122 -12.22 -6.65 11.10
C SER A 122 -13.01 -6.88 9.81
N THR A 123 -13.99 -6.06 9.53
CA THR A 123 -14.80 -6.12 8.30
C THR A 123 -14.22 -5.16 7.27
N TRP A 124 -13.73 -5.68 6.15
CA TRP A 124 -13.04 -4.89 5.12
C TRP A 124 -13.91 -4.72 3.88
N HIS A 125 -13.86 -3.54 3.28
CA HIS A 125 -14.51 -3.16 2.05
C HIS A 125 -13.49 -2.89 0.96
N GLY A 126 -13.65 -3.47 -0.22
CA GLY A 126 -12.72 -3.39 -1.35
C GLY A 126 -12.02 -4.72 -1.64
N PRO A 127 -10.92 -4.74 -2.42
CA PRO A 127 -10.25 -3.55 -2.94
C PRO A 127 -11.02 -2.86 -4.07
N GLN A 128 -10.82 -1.57 -4.20
CA GLN A 128 -11.30 -0.77 -5.32
C GLN A 128 -10.19 0.11 -5.89
N MET A 129 -10.29 0.47 -7.16
CA MET A 129 -9.38 1.41 -7.79
C MET A 129 -9.54 2.80 -7.16
N LEU A 130 -8.42 3.46 -6.92
CA LEU A 130 -8.39 4.83 -6.42
C LEU A 130 -8.36 5.79 -7.60
N GLU A 131 -9.40 6.61 -7.73
CA GLU A 131 -9.45 7.64 -8.74
C GLU A 131 -8.27 8.61 -8.65
N GLY A 132 -7.87 9.20 -9.78
CA GLY A 132 -6.74 10.14 -9.84
C GLY A 132 -5.35 9.50 -9.74
N THR A 133 -5.25 8.17 -9.69
CA THR A 133 -3.95 7.48 -9.53
C THR A 133 -3.35 6.96 -10.83
N TYR A 134 -4.01 7.14 -11.98
CA TYR A 134 -3.44 6.71 -13.27
C TYR A 134 -2.12 7.43 -13.57
N GLY A 135 -1.10 6.66 -13.90
CA GLY A 135 0.26 7.15 -14.14
C GLY A 135 0.98 7.64 -12.88
N HIS A 136 0.35 7.56 -11.70
CA HIS A 136 0.96 7.87 -10.43
C HIS A 136 1.29 6.61 -9.65
N TYR A 137 2.54 6.49 -9.25
CA TYR A 137 2.93 5.49 -8.27
C TYR A 137 2.80 6.11 -6.87
N ILE A 138 1.74 5.72 -6.20
CA ILE A 138 1.41 6.26 -4.87
C ILE A 138 2.31 5.63 -3.81
N TRP A 139 2.75 6.45 -2.83
CA TRP A 139 3.64 5.99 -1.78
C TRP A 139 3.06 6.16 -0.39
N ARG A 140 2.77 7.38 0.00
CA ARG A 140 2.40 7.68 1.38
C ARG A 140 1.22 8.63 1.44
N ALA A 141 0.29 8.34 2.36
CA ALA A 141 -0.73 9.30 2.76
C ALA A 141 -0.53 9.71 4.22
N ALA A 142 -0.98 10.90 4.52
CA ALA A 142 -1.06 11.43 5.88
C ALA A 142 -2.31 12.28 6.02
N ALA A 143 -2.93 12.24 7.19
CA ALA A 143 -4.06 13.09 7.52
C ALA A 143 -3.58 14.34 8.27
N HIS A 144 -4.20 15.48 7.95
CA HIS A 144 -4.06 16.72 8.70
C HIS A 144 -5.43 17.40 8.79
N GLY A 145 -5.95 17.54 10.00
CA GLY A 145 -7.32 18.00 10.22
C GLY A 145 -8.34 17.06 9.55
N ASP A 146 -9.20 17.62 8.74
CA ASP A 146 -10.26 16.97 7.98
C ASP A 146 -9.84 16.56 6.55
N THR A 147 -8.56 16.63 6.24
CA THR A 147 -8.03 16.37 4.90
C THR A 147 -6.95 15.29 4.92
N ALA A 148 -7.05 14.32 4.01
CA ALA A 148 -6.00 13.36 3.75
C ALA A 148 -5.20 13.77 2.51
N TYR A 149 -3.88 13.73 2.62
CA TYR A 149 -2.93 14.03 1.55
C TYR A 149 -2.22 12.77 1.13
N MET A 150 -2.18 12.50 -0.16
CA MET A 150 -1.45 11.38 -0.72
C MET A 150 -0.30 11.89 -1.59
N CYS A 151 0.90 11.41 -1.34
CA CYS A 151 2.04 11.67 -2.20
C CYS A 151 2.44 10.42 -2.99
N GLY A 152 3.06 10.66 -4.13
CA GLY A 152 3.58 9.62 -4.99
C GLY A 152 4.55 10.21 -5.98
N ARG A 153 4.92 9.44 -6.98
CA ARG A 153 5.73 9.95 -8.08
C ARG A 153 5.03 9.75 -9.41
N ARG A 154 5.25 10.71 -10.28
CA ARG A 154 4.95 10.62 -11.71
C ARG A 154 6.26 10.76 -12.46
N ARG A 155 6.59 9.82 -13.34
CA ARG A 155 7.79 9.96 -14.17
C ARG A 155 7.55 10.99 -15.26
N ARG A 156 8.58 11.75 -15.61
CA ARG A 156 8.52 12.71 -16.71
C ARG A 156 8.24 12.03 -18.06
N ALA A 157 8.63 10.77 -18.21
CA ALA A 157 8.34 9.94 -19.36
C ALA A 157 6.88 9.46 -19.42
N PHE A 158 6.11 9.59 -18.35
CA PHE A 158 4.67 9.40 -18.40
C PHE A 158 4.11 10.50 -19.29
N ALA A 159 3.15 10.12 -20.14
CA ALA A 159 2.45 11.10 -20.94
C ALA A 159 2.08 12.33 -20.09
N PRO A 160 2.23 13.54 -20.62
CA PRO A 160 1.66 14.70 -19.96
C PRO A 160 0.20 14.39 -19.65
N LEU A 161 -0.32 14.97 -18.57
CA LEU A 161 -1.77 14.98 -18.37
C LEU A 161 -2.41 15.40 -19.67
N PRO A 162 -3.45 14.69 -20.18
CA PRO A 162 -4.12 15.09 -21.38
C PRO A 162 -4.41 16.59 -21.29
N ALA A 163 -3.90 17.37 -22.21
CA ALA A 163 -4.31 18.75 -22.34
C ALA A 163 -5.81 18.71 -22.61
N ASP A 164 -6.58 19.44 -21.81
CA ASP A 164 -8.02 19.63 -22.03
C ASP A 164 -8.93 18.41 -21.86
N GLY A 165 -8.85 17.75 -20.72
CA GLY A 165 -9.98 16.95 -20.20
C GLY A 165 -10.36 15.69 -20.96
N GLU A 166 -9.58 15.25 -21.93
CA GLU A 166 -9.71 13.92 -22.50
C GLU A 166 -9.21 12.90 -21.47
N ASP A 167 -10.14 12.07 -21.06
CA ASP A 167 -9.95 10.97 -20.12
C ASP A 167 -9.80 11.33 -18.62
N ARG A 168 -10.78 12.08 -18.12
CA ARG A 168 -10.95 12.31 -16.68
C ARG A 168 -11.35 11.06 -15.87
N ARG A 169 -11.41 9.89 -16.52
CA ARG A 169 -11.78 8.62 -15.83
C ARG A 169 -10.78 8.24 -14.74
N TYR A 170 -9.61 8.89 -14.72
CA TYR A 170 -8.53 8.60 -13.79
C TYR A 170 -8.00 9.84 -13.06
N LEU A 171 -8.73 10.94 -13.08
CA LEU A 171 -8.41 12.16 -12.34
C LEU A 171 -9.38 12.37 -11.19
#